data_694f5d0eb87e2591b673de6dca96cd32
#
_entry.id   694f5d0eb87e2591b673de6dca96cd32
#
_cell.length_a   1.000
_cell.length_b   1.000
_cell.length_c   1.000
_cell.angle_alpha   90.00
_cell.angle_beta   90.00
_cell.angle_gamma   90.00
#
_symmetry.space_group_name_H-M   'P 1'
#
loop_
_entity.id
_entity.type
_entity.pdbx_description
1 polymer ?
#
loop_
_entity_poly.entity_id
_entity_poly.type
_entity_poly.pdbx_seq_one_letter_code
_entity_poly.pdbx_strand_id
1 'polypeptide(L)'
;MADVNLISSVGDFTNPYQQTYPDTCAIKSQQLIMNDFGIPITEDQCVAYSIEHGWYTGDGTGTSPQDVGKLLVDSGIPCSQRENANVYDLANELAQGHKVIVGVDSGELWNNSILDWLKDIFMGNTPDHSLIVAGIDMSDPNNPMVMLTDPGTGECAKPYPLNLFMDAWADSNCFMVSTDVAAPQQTEQMVANGLDEGHLAEVANVDYDTFTQFQDYSHQIDYPT
;
A
#
# COMPACT_ATOMS: atom_id res chain seq x y z
N MET A 1 35.22 35.05 5.03
CA MET A 1 34.15 34.29 4.34
C MET A 1 34.73 32.93 4.08
N ALA A 2 34.27 31.94 4.79
CA ALA A 2 34.74 30.57 4.63
C ALA A 2 33.91 29.92 3.56
N ASP A 3 34.54 29.52 2.45
CA ASP A 3 33.93 28.68 1.42
C ASP A 3 33.57 27.34 2.05
N VAL A 4 32.28 27.15 2.23
CA VAL A 4 31.73 25.81 2.53
C VAL A 4 31.79 25.00 1.25
N ASN A 5 32.87 24.26 1.07
CA ASN A 5 32.91 23.17 0.07
C ASN A 5 31.94 22.09 0.55
N LEU A 6 30.71 22.17 0.09
CA LEU A 6 29.78 21.04 0.13
C LEU A 6 30.33 19.97 -0.83
N ILE A 7 31.13 19.07 -0.28
CA ILE A 7 31.38 17.78 -0.92
C ILE A 7 30.11 16.99 -0.65
N SER A 8 29.07 17.19 -1.47
CA SER A 8 28.03 16.21 -1.60
C SER A 8 28.65 15.02 -2.29
N SER A 9 28.85 13.92 -1.58
CA SER A 9 28.80 12.63 -2.22
C SER A 9 27.39 12.53 -2.77
N VAL A 10 27.22 12.84 -4.04
CA VAL A 10 26.04 12.46 -4.78
C VAL A 10 26.15 10.94 -4.93
N GLY A 11 25.85 10.23 -3.83
CA GLY A 11 25.42 8.86 -3.92
C GLY A 11 24.09 8.90 -4.66
N ASP A 12 23.86 7.98 -5.54
CA ASP A 12 22.56 7.79 -6.15
C ASP A 12 21.53 7.78 -5.04
N PHE A 13 20.74 8.86 -4.95
CA PHE A 13 19.59 8.92 -4.07
C PHE A 13 18.52 8.04 -4.73
N THR A 14 18.64 6.73 -4.55
CA THR A 14 17.57 5.83 -4.92
C THR A 14 16.37 6.15 -4.06
N ASN A 15 15.24 6.37 -4.70
CA ASN A 15 13.98 6.59 -3.97
C ASN A 15 13.68 5.34 -3.13
N PRO A 16 13.62 5.42 -1.79
CA PRO A 16 13.46 4.25 -0.93
C PRO A 16 12.13 3.51 -1.15
N TYR A 17 11.13 4.18 -1.72
CA TYR A 17 9.83 3.61 -2.03
C TYR A 17 9.79 2.92 -3.39
N GLN A 18 10.70 3.27 -4.30
CA GLN A 18 10.69 2.72 -5.66
C GLN A 18 11.32 1.33 -5.69
N GLN A 19 10.65 0.40 -6.38
CA GLN A 19 11.18 -0.92 -6.68
C GLN A 19 12.39 -0.85 -7.61
N THR A 20 13.31 -1.78 -7.44
CA THR A 20 14.54 -1.85 -8.25
C THR A 20 14.29 -2.63 -9.54
N TYR A 21 13.46 -3.65 -9.49
CA TYR A 21 13.17 -4.56 -10.61
C TYR A 21 11.75 -4.32 -11.12
N PRO A 22 11.47 -4.53 -12.42
CA PRO A 22 10.19 -4.14 -13.01
C PRO A 22 8.98 -4.92 -12.51
N ASP A 23 9.17 -6.11 -11.92
CA ASP A 23 8.11 -7.05 -11.52
C ASP A 23 8.11 -7.37 -10.01
N THR A 24 8.73 -6.52 -9.18
CA THR A 24 8.85 -6.75 -7.73
C THR A 24 7.91 -5.90 -6.88
N CYS A 25 6.84 -5.33 -7.44
CA CYS A 25 5.92 -4.46 -6.70
C CYS A 25 5.39 -5.08 -5.39
N ALA A 26 4.97 -6.35 -5.42
CA ALA A 26 4.49 -7.05 -4.25
C ALA A 26 5.61 -7.36 -3.22
N ILE A 27 6.81 -7.68 -3.70
CA ILE A 27 8.00 -7.89 -2.84
C ILE A 27 8.38 -6.56 -2.18
N LYS A 28 8.43 -5.48 -2.97
CA LYS A 28 8.77 -4.15 -2.48
C LYS A 28 7.75 -3.64 -1.48
N SER A 29 6.45 -3.84 -1.73
CA SER A 29 5.41 -3.49 -0.77
C SER A 29 5.60 -4.20 0.57
N GLN A 30 5.88 -5.50 0.56
CA GLN A 30 6.17 -6.26 1.78
C GLN A 30 7.46 -5.78 2.47
N GLN A 31 8.51 -5.51 1.70
CA GLN A 31 9.78 -4.98 2.22
C GLN A 31 9.59 -3.64 2.94
N LEU A 32 8.77 -2.73 2.39
CA LEU A 32 8.45 -1.45 3.01
C LEU A 32 7.69 -1.65 4.33
N ILE A 33 6.72 -2.56 4.35
CA ILE A 33 5.99 -2.91 5.58
C ILE A 33 6.94 -3.51 6.63
N MET A 34 7.84 -4.42 6.24
CA MET A 34 8.82 -5.00 7.17
C MET A 34 9.69 -3.92 7.79
N ASN A 35 10.10 -2.91 7.02
CA ASN A 35 10.84 -1.76 7.54
C ASN A 35 10.00 -0.94 8.56
N ASP A 36 8.70 -0.75 8.30
CA ASP A 36 7.78 -0.10 9.25
C ASP A 36 7.65 -0.88 10.57
N PHE A 37 7.83 -2.20 10.53
CA PHE A 37 7.89 -3.06 11.71
C PHE A 37 9.28 -3.12 12.36
N GLY A 38 10.24 -2.33 11.87
CA GLY A 38 11.59 -2.27 12.43
C GLY A 38 12.49 -3.44 12.00
N ILE A 39 12.14 -4.15 10.93
CA ILE A 39 12.94 -5.20 10.32
C ILE A 39 13.72 -4.60 9.14
N PRO A 40 15.01 -4.23 9.33
CA PRO A 40 15.79 -3.60 8.28
C PRO A 40 16.23 -4.65 7.26
N ILE A 41 15.51 -4.73 6.16
CA ILE A 41 15.77 -5.66 5.07
C ILE A 41 15.78 -4.90 3.74
N THR A 42 16.63 -5.34 2.81
CA THR A 42 16.70 -4.78 1.47
C THR A 42 15.77 -5.53 0.50
N GLU A 43 15.39 -4.88 -0.60
CA GLU A 43 14.61 -5.52 -1.65
C GLU A 43 15.33 -6.74 -2.23
N ASP A 44 16.66 -6.65 -2.46
CA ASP A 44 17.47 -7.77 -2.96
C ASP A 44 17.43 -8.99 -2.04
N GLN A 45 17.43 -8.77 -0.73
CA GLN A 45 17.29 -9.86 0.25
C GLN A 45 15.91 -10.49 0.18
N CYS A 46 14.84 -9.68 0.05
CA CYS A 46 13.49 -10.17 -0.13
C CYS A 46 13.34 -10.95 -1.43
N VAL A 47 13.92 -10.47 -2.53
CA VAL A 47 13.94 -11.15 -3.83
C VAL A 47 14.64 -12.49 -3.72
N ALA A 48 15.85 -12.52 -3.17
CA ALA A 48 16.62 -13.77 -3.02
C ALA A 48 15.85 -14.80 -2.17
N TYR A 49 15.26 -14.36 -1.06
CA TYR A 49 14.45 -15.21 -0.19
C TYR A 49 13.21 -15.74 -0.91
N SER A 50 12.50 -14.88 -1.65
CA SER A 50 11.30 -15.28 -2.41
C SER A 50 11.61 -16.29 -3.52
N ILE A 51 12.78 -16.16 -4.18
CA ILE A 51 13.25 -17.14 -5.18
C ILE A 51 13.51 -18.49 -4.51
N GLU A 52 14.23 -18.50 -3.39
CA GLU A 52 14.55 -19.74 -2.65
C GLU A 52 13.30 -20.51 -2.23
N HIS A 53 12.22 -19.79 -1.88
CA HIS A 53 10.96 -20.39 -1.45
C HIS A 53 9.97 -20.64 -2.59
N GLY A 54 10.31 -20.27 -3.83
CA GLY A 54 9.45 -20.45 -5.00
C GLY A 54 8.24 -19.52 -5.05
N TRP A 55 8.29 -18.38 -4.36
CA TRP A 55 7.22 -17.36 -4.36
C TRP A 55 7.42 -16.30 -5.44
N TYR A 56 8.57 -16.28 -6.03
CA TYR A 56 8.95 -15.38 -7.11
C TYR A 56 9.96 -16.08 -8.03
N THR A 57 9.82 -15.92 -9.33
CA THR A 57 10.63 -16.62 -10.32
C THR A 57 11.61 -15.70 -11.06
N GLY A 58 11.37 -14.39 -11.04
CA GLY A 58 12.19 -13.42 -11.76
C GLY A 58 12.03 -13.50 -13.28
N ASP A 59 10.92 -14.04 -13.76
CA ASP A 59 10.64 -14.24 -15.18
C ASP A 59 9.74 -13.14 -15.79
N GLY A 60 9.46 -12.08 -15.02
CA GLY A 60 8.61 -10.97 -15.42
C GLY A 60 7.12 -11.15 -15.10
N THR A 61 6.73 -12.27 -14.46
CA THR A 61 5.33 -12.53 -14.10
C THR A 61 4.93 -11.97 -12.73
N GLY A 62 5.92 -11.46 -11.97
CA GLY A 62 5.71 -10.93 -10.63
C GLY A 62 5.50 -12.02 -9.57
N THR A 63 4.83 -11.63 -8.49
CA THR A 63 4.48 -12.51 -7.37
C THR A 63 3.01 -12.93 -7.49
N SER A 64 2.75 -14.22 -7.44
CA SER A 64 1.37 -14.74 -7.45
C SER A 64 0.58 -14.20 -6.25
N PRO A 65 -0.72 -13.83 -6.39
CA PRO A 65 -1.53 -13.31 -5.28
C PRO A 65 -1.48 -14.18 -4.02
N GLN A 66 -1.50 -15.50 -4.16
CA GLN A 66 -1.41 -16.45 -3.04
C GLN A 66 -0.07 -16.40 -2.28
N ASP A 67 0.96 -15.76 -2.86
CA ASP A 67 2.30 -15.66 -2.27
C ASP A 67 2.55 -14.26 -1.66
N VAL A 68 1.67 -13.28 -1.94
CA VAL A 68 1.73 -11.96 -1.31
C VAL A 68 1.42 -12.09 0.18
N GLY A 69 2.26 -11.56 1.05
CA GLY A 69 2.15 -11.67 2.50
C GLY A 69 3.04 -12.75 3.11
N LYS A 70 3.54 -13.72 2.33
CA LYS A 70 4.41 -14.78 2.86
C LYS A 70 5.72 -14.26 3.43
N LEU A 71 6.33 -13.25 2.81
CA LEU A 71 7.51 -12.58 3.37
C LEU A 71 7.22 -11.96 4.75
N LEU A 72 6.03 -11.36 4.92
CA LEU A 72 5.60 -10.80 6.20
C LEU A 72 5.47 -11.90 7.25
N VAL A 73 4.74 -12.98 6.94
CA VAL A 73 4.53 -14.10 7.86
C VAL A 73 5.85 -14.73 8.29
N ASP A 74 6.75 -15.02 7.36
CA ASP A 74 8.04 -15.65 7.66
C ASP A 74 8.98 -14.70 8.43
N SER A 75 8.75 -13.38 8.32
CA SER A 75 9.45 -12.37 9.12
C SER A 75 8.84 -12.15 10.51
N GLY A 76 7.80 -12.92 10.86
CA GLY A 76 7.12 -12.83 12.14
C GLY A 76 6.01 -11.77 12.22
N ILE A 77 5.59 -11.21 11.08
CA ILE A 77 4.47 -10.27 11.00
C ILE A 77 3.24 -11.06 10.53
N PRO A 78 2.30 -11.38 11.42
CA PRO A 78 1.09 -12.09 11.02
C PRO A 78 0.27 -11.23 10.06
N CYS A 79 -0.26 -11.85 9.01
CA CYS A 79 -1.11 -11.18 8.05
C CYS A 79 -2.15 -12.14 7.47
N SER A 80 -3.24 -11.56 6.99
CA SER A 80 -4.37 -12.26 6.37
C SER A 80 -4.59 -11.77 4.95
N GLN A 81 -4.93 -12.69 4.04
CA GLN A 81 -5.36 -12.39 2.69
C GLN A 81 -6.88 -12.41 2.60
N ARG A 82 -7.42 -11.53 1.77
CA ARG A 82 -8.86 -11.48 1.48
C ARG A 82 -9.09 -11.15 0.01
N GLU A 83 -10.02 -11.85 -0.61
CA GLU A 83 -10.66 -11.50 -1.88
C GLU A 83 -12.08 -11.00 -1.62
N ASN A 84 -12.65 -10.28 -2.57
CA ASN A 84 -13.97 -9.66 -2.45
C ASN A 84 -14.11 -8.78 -1.20
N ALA A 85 -13.01 -8.11 -0.83
CA ALA A 85 -13.05 -7.10 0.20
C ALA A 85 -13.84 -5.86 -0.29
N ASN A 86 -14.18 -4.99 0.60
CA ASN A 86 -14.85 -3.74 0.28
C ASN A 86 -14.18 -2.58 1.02
N VAL A 87 -14.62 -1.36 0.75
CA VAL A 87 -14.03 -0.16 1.34
C VAL A 87 -14.14 -0.14 2.87
N TYR A 88 -15.15 -0.80 3.45
CA TYR A 88 -15.30 -0.89 4.91
C TYR A 88 -14.28 -1.84 5.52
N ASP A 89 -14.02 -2.98 4.85
CA ASP A 89 -12.96 -3.88 5.26
C ASP A 89 -11.62 -3.14 5.26
N LEU A 90 -11.32 -2.42 4.17
CA LEU A 90 -10.11 -1.62 4.05
C LEU A 90 -10.01 -0.54 5.14
N ALA A 91 -11.07 0.25 5.32
CA ALA A 91 -11.10 1.30 6.34
C ALA A 91 -10.95 0.74 7.76
N ASN A 92 -11.55 -0.43 8.03
CA ASN A 92 -11.44 -1.10 9.33
C ASN A 92 -10.00 -1.57 9.62
N GLU A 93 -9.30 -2.14 8.63
CA GLU A 93 -7.89 -2.53 8.79
C GLU A 93 -7.01 -1.30 9.04
N LEU A 94 -7.19 -0.24 8.26
CA LEU A 94 -6.44 1.01 8.42
C LEU A 94 -6.69 1.67 9.77
N ALA A 95 -7.95 1.68 10.26
CA ALA A 95 -8.31 2.25 11.56
C ALA A 95 -7.67 1.50 12.74
N GLN A 96 -7.37 0.22 12.57
CA GLN A 96 -6.63 -0.57 13.55
C GLN A 96 -5.10 -0.38 13.47
N GLY A 97 -4.61 0.46 12.55
CA GLY A 97 -3.19 0.69 12.31
C GLY A 97 -2.51 -0.46 11.55
N HIS A 98 -3.29 -1.35 10.97
CA HIS A 98 -2.78 -2.44 10.15
C HIS A 98 -2.23 -1.89 8.82
N LYS A 99 -1.21 -2.52 8.29
CA LYS A 99 -0.66 -2.21 6.97
C LYS A 99 -1.38 -3.03 5.92
N VAL A 100 -1.76 -2.38 4.82
CA VAL A 100 -2.57 -3.02 3.79
C VAL A 100 -1.88 -2.94 2.44
N ILE A 101 -1.71 -4.09 1.80
CA ILE A 101 -1.32 -4.23 0.40
C ILE A 101 -2.58 -4.57 -0.40
N VAL A 102 -2.76 -3.95 -1.56
CA VAL A 102 -3.84 -4.24 -2.49
C VAL A 102 -3.29 -4.61 -3.86
N GLY A 103 -4.00 -5.45 -4.59
CA GLY A 103 -3.77 -5.67 -6.02
C GLY A 103 -4.67 -4.72 -6.81
N VAL A 104 -4.17 -4.14 -7.89
CA VAL A 104 -4.92 -3.22 -8.76
C VAL A 104 -4.59 -3.47 -10.23
N ASP A 105 -5.50 -3.07 -11.14
CA ASP A 105 -5.12 -2.83 -12.53
C ASP A 105 -4.47 -1.45 -12.63
N SER A 106 -3.18 -1.45 -12.98
CA SER A 106 -2.40 -0.23 -13.09
C SER A 106 -2.89 0.69 -14.20
N GLY A 107 -3.48 0.15 -15.26
CA GLY A 107 -3.98 0.89 -16.40
C GLY A 107 -5.12 1.85 -16.06
N GLU A 108 -5.96 1.53 -15.07
CA GLU A 108 -7.09 2.37 -14.67
C GLU A 108 -6.69 3.49 -13.71
N LEU A 109 -5.79 3.22 -12.78
CA LEU A 109 -5.30 4.22 -11.83
C LEU A 109 -4.59 5.40 -12.50
N TRP A 110 -3.94 5.17 -13.64
CA TRP A 110 -3.05 6.15 -14.25
C TRP A 110 -3.52 6.69 -15.60
N ASN A 111 -4.75 6.49 -15.99
CA ASN A 111 -5.29 6.90 -17.30
C ASN A 111 -5.38 8.44 -17.50
N ASN A 112 -4.73 9.24 -16.65
CA ASN A 112 -4.60 10.69 -16.79
C ASN A 112 -3.15 11.13 -17.10
N SER A 113 -2.76 11.01 -18.36
CA SER A 113 -1.77 11.83 -19.08
C SER A 113 -0.27 11.75 -18.77
N ILE A 114 0.24 10.90 -17.90
CA ILE A 114 1.69 10.83 -17.64
C ILE A 114 2.34 9.48 -18.03
N LEU A 115 1.58 8.48 -18.44
CA LEU A 115 2.05 7.10 -18.52
C LEU A 115 1.93 6.41 -19.88
N ASP A 116 2.09 7.16 -20.98
CA ASP A 116 2.23 6.50 -22.30
C ASP A 116 3.48 5.59 -22.40
N TRP A 117 4.47 5.77 -21.53
CA TRP A 117 5.66 4.92 -21.54
C TRP A 117 5.53 3.64 -20.70
N LEU A 118 4.63 3.62 -19.69
CA LEU A 118 4.35 2.41 -18.90
C LEU A 118 3.37 1.47 -19.62
N LYS A 119 2.51 1.99 -20.50
CA LYS A 119 1.62 1.17 -21.33
C LYS A 119 2.38 0.17 -22.24
N ASP A 120 3.60 0.49 -22.61
CA ASP A 120 4.45 -0.40 -23.43
C ASP A 120 5.04 -1.58 -22.64
N ILE A 121 4.99 -1.53 -21.29
CA ILE A 121 5.52 -2.57 -20.41
C ILE A 121 4.42 -3.53 -19.92
N PHE A 122 3.18 -3.06 -19.80
CA PHE A 122 2.08 -3.81 -19.15
C PHE A 122 0.86 -3.87 -20.06
N MET A 123 0.83 -4.81 -21.01
CA MET A 123 -0.32 -5.06 -21.86
C MET A 123 -1.13 -6.27 -21.38
N GLY A 124 -2.22 -6.01 -20.66
CA GLY A 124 -3.21 -7.03 -20.32
C GLY A 124 -4.18 -6.56 -19.22
N ASN A 125 -5.47 -6.73 -19.42
CA ASN A 125 -6.54 -6.51 -18.43
C ASN A 125 -6.50 -7.56 -17.31
N THR A 126 -5.43 -7.58 -16.53
CA THR A 126 -5.28 -8.45 -15.36
C THR A 126 -4.63 -7.64 -14.25
N PRO A 127 -5.00 -7.84 -12.99
CA PRO A 127 -4.37 -7.15 -11.87
C PRO A 127 -2.86 -7.42 -11.94
N ASP A 128 -2.11 -6.38 -12.25
CA ASP A 128 -0.70 -6.46 -12.60
C ASP A 128 0.19 -5.71 -11.61
N HIS A 129 -0.42 -5.04 -10.62
CA HIS A 129 0.33 -4.20 -9.72
C HIS A 129 -0.12 -4.31 -8.26
N SER A 130 0.85 -4.16 -7.35
CA SER A 130 0.62 -4.17 -5.90
C SER A 130 1.03 -2.83 -5.28
N LEU A 131 0.13 -2.25 -4.50
CA LEU A 131 0.27 -0.97 -3.84
C LEU A 131 0.07 -1.11 -2.33
N ILE A 132 0.61 -0.18 -1.56
CA ILE A 132 0.29 -0.03 -0.13
C ILE A 132 -0.76 1.07 0.00
N VAL A 133 -1.85 0.78 0.70
CA VAL A 133 -2.81 1.81 1.11
C VAL A 133 -2.33 2.39 2.43
N ALA A 134 -1.94 3.67 2.39
CA ALA A 134 -1.42 4.39 3.56
C ALA A 134 -2.54 5.05 4.39
N GLY A 135 -3.72 5.26 3.80
CA GLY A 135 -4.85 5.87 4.49
C GLY A 135 -5.97 6.28 3.56
N ILE A 136 -7.07 6.73 4.13
CA ILE A 136 -8.21 7.31 3.43
C ILE A 136 -8.49 8.67 4.07
N ASP A 137 -8.61 9.72 3.24
CA ASP A 137 -8.95 11.07 3.66
C ASP A 137 -10.40 11.38 3.30
N MET A 138 -11.24 11.57 4.32
CA MET A 138 -12.65 11.91 4.23
C MET A 138 -12.94 13.36 4.64
N SER A 139 -11.92 14.21 4.74
CA SER A 139 -12.09 15.62 5.14
C SER A 139 -13.03 16.40 4.21
N ASP A 140 -13.08 16.02 2.92
CA ASP A 140 -14.11 16.45 1.98
C ASP A 140 -14.98 15.23 1.57
N PRO A 141 -16.18 15.08 2.14
CA PRO A 141 -17.07 13.95 1.83
C PRO A 141 -17.53 13.91 0.37
N ASN A 142 -17.45 15.03 -0.37
CA ASN A 142 -17.78 15.06 -1.79
C ASN A 142 -16.61 14.65 -2.69
N ASN A 143 -15.42 14.56 -2.15
CA ASN A 143 -14.21 14.18 -2.86
C ASN A 143 -13.27 13.37 -1.95
N PRO A 144 -13.69 12.18 -1.50
CA PRO A 144 -12.85 11.34 -0.67
C PRO A 144 -11.61 10.88 -1.44
N MET A 145 -10.47 10.82 -0.73
CA MET A 145 -9.18 10.46 -1.31
C MET A 145 -8.59 9.23 -0.62
N VAL A 146 -7.96 8.37 -1.38
CA VAL A 146 -7.12 7.30 -0.85
C VAL A 146 -5.65 7.69 -1.00
N MET A 147 -4.86 7.42 0.01
CA MET A 147 -3.42 7.69 0.03
C MET A 147 -2.68 6.41 -0.35
N LEU A 148 -2.01 6.40 -1.50
CA LEU A 148 -1.32 5.23 -2.02
C LEU A 148 0.20 5.41 -1.97
N THR A 149 0.92 4.37 -1.56
CA THR A 149 2.36 4.25 -1.74
C THR A 149 2.61 3.23 -2.84
N ASP A 150 3.20 3.70 -3.91
CA ASP A 150 3.38 2.96 -5.15
C ASP A 150 4.84 2.59 -5.39
N PRO A 151 5.21 1.31 -5.28
CA PRO A 151 6.56 0.86 -5.57
C PRO A 151 7.00 1.09 -7.02
N GLY A 152 6.09 1.05 -7.97
CA GLY A 152 6.41 1.24 -9.39
C GLY A 152 6.89 2.66 -9.69
N THR A 153 6.19 3.66 -9.16
CA THR A 153 6.53 5.08 -9.36
C THR A 153 7.44 5.65 -8.27
N GLY A 154 7.51 4.99 -7.10
CA GLY A 154 8.21 5.47 -5.92
C GLY A 154 7.46 6.58 -5.19
N GLU A 155 6.19 6.80 -5.48
CA GLU A 155 5.35 7.76 -4.78
C GLU A 155 4.96 7.22 -3.40
N CYS A 156 5.05 8.08 -2.38
CA CYS A 156 4.72 7.75 -1.00
C CYS A 156 3.50 8.53 -0.55
N ALA A 157 2.46 7.83 -0.09
CA ALA A 157 1.21 8.40 0.41
C ALA A 157 0.61 9.48 -0.51
N LYS A 158 0.64 9.25 -1.82
CA LYS A 158 0.06 10.16 -2.79
C LYS A 158 -1.46 10.03 -2.83
N PRO A 159 -2.20 11.16 -2.82
CA PRO A 159 -3.66 11.13 -2.87
C PRO A 159 -4.19 10.81 -4.27
N TYR A 160 -5.17 9.91 -4.32
CA TYR A 160 -5.97 9.57 -5.50
C TYR A 160 -7.45 9.63 -5.16
N PRO A 161 -8.34 10.00 -6.11
CA PRO A 161 -9.78 9.91 -5.89
C PRO A 161 -10.20 8.49 -5.50
N LEU A 162 -10.98 8.35 -4.44
CA LEU A 162 -11.39 7.04 -3.92
C LEU A 162 -12.17 6.22 -4.96
N ASN A 163 -13.03 6.87 -5.75
CA ASN A 163 -13.77 6.19 -6.82
C ASN A 163 -12.86 5.58 -7.88
N LEU A 164 -11.82 6.31 -8.31
CA LEU A 164 -10.83 5.80 -9.28
C LEU A 164 -10.07 4.59 -8.73
N PHE A 165 -9.69 4.66 -7.46
CA PHE A 165 -9.06 3.53 -6.78
C PHE A 165 -10.00 2.32 -6.69
N MET A 166 -11.27 2.53 -6.37
CA MET A 166 -12.25 1.45 -6.27
C MET A 166 -12.45 0.72 -7.59
N ASP A 167 -12.47 1.44 -8.71
CA ASP A 167 -12.57 0.86 -10.04
C ASP A 167 -11.34 -0.04 -10.31
N ALA A 168 -10.12 0.49 -10.12
CA ALA A 168 -8.88 -0.27 -10.33
C ALA A 168 -8.71 -1.46 -9.35
N TRP A 169 -9.23 -1.35 -8.14
CA TRP A 169 -9.19 -2.43 -7.15
C TRP A 169 -10.19 -3.55 -7.46
N ALA A 170 -11.32 -3.21 -8.04
CA ALA A 170 -12.35 -4.18 -8.43
C ALA A 170 -11.82 -5.22 -9.44
N ASP A 171 -10.92 -4.85 -10.33
CA ASP A 171 -10.34 -5.75 -11.33
C ASP A 171 -9.49 -6.88 -10.71
N SER A 172 -8.99 -6.68 -9.50
CA SER A 172 -8.33 -7.72 -8.70
C SER A 172 -9.28 -8.56 -7.84
N ASN A 173 -10.59 -8.49 -8.05
CA ASN A 173 -11.59 -8.98 -7.10
C ASN A 173 -11.45 -8.34 -5.71
N CYS A 174 -11.08 -7.08 -5.65
CA CYS A 174 -10.80 -6.37 -4.41
C CYS A 174 -9.86 -7.19 -3.49
N PHE A 175 -8.77 -7.71 -4.08
CA PHE A 175 -7.75 -8.46 -3.34
C PHE A 175 -6.99 -7.54 -2.39
N MET A 176 -6.85 -7.97 -1.14
CA MET A 176 -6.00 -7.30 -0.17
C MET A 176 -5.28 -8.27 0.75
N VAL A 177 -4.14 -7.82 1.27
CA VAL A 177 -3.39 -8.45 2.35
C VAL A 177 -3.24 -7.41 3.45
N SER A 178 -3.71 -7.69 4.66
CA SER A 178 -3.54 -6.83 5.82
C SER A 178 -2.68 -7.50 6.88
N THR A 179 -1.84 -6.73 7.58
CA THR A 179 -1.22 -7.23 8.81
C THR A 179 -2.30 -7.41 9.87
N ASP A 180 -2.17 -8.44 10.71
CA ASP A 180 -3.13 -8.71 11.81
C ASP A 180 -2.76 -7.92 13.08
N VAL A 181 -1.74 -7.06 13.00
CA VAL A 181 -1.24 -6.23 14.10
C VAL A 181 -0.79 -4.88 13.55
N ALA A 182 -0.90 -3.85 14.37
CA ALA A 182 -0.43 -2.50 14.04
C ALA A 182 1.11 -2.44 14.02
N ALA A 183 1.67 -1.59 13.15
CA ALA A 183 3.11 -1.35 13.13
C ALA A 183 3.56 -0.59 14.40
N PRO A 184 4.65 -1.02 15.07
CA PRO A 184 5.08 -0.45 16.34
C PRO A 184 5.32 1.06 16.34
N GLN A 185 5.83 1.60 15.23
CA GLN A 185 6.15 3.03 15.11
C GLN A 185 4.92 3.94 15.14
N GLN A 186 3.75 3.45 14.74
CA GLN A 186 2.51 4.24 14.85
C GLN A 186 2.07 4.38 16.30
N THR A 187 2.22 3.33 17.09
CA THR A 187 1.92 3.35 18.54
C THR A 187 2.84 4.31 19.29
N GLU A 188 4.15 4.30 19.00
CA GLU A 188 5.11 5.20 19.61
C GLU A 188 4.86 6.67 19.25
N GLN A 189 4.49 6.95 18.00
CA GLN A 189 4.22 8.30 17.53
C GLN A 189 2.89 8.85 18.09
N MET A 190 1.88 7.99 18.27
CA MET A 190 0.63 8.33 18.95
C MET A 190 0.87 8.65 20.44
N VAL A 191 1.65 7.83 21.13
CA VAL A 191 2.05 8.07 22.53
C VAL A 191 2.90 9.33 22.66
N ALA A 192 3.87 9.57 21.75
CA ALA A 192 4.69 10.77 21.73
C ALA A 192 3.88 12.04 21.47
N ASN A 193 2.75 11.95 20.77
CA ASN A 193 1.82 13.06 20.56
C ASN A 193 0.86 13.29 21.73
N GLY A 194 1.05 12.59 22.86
CA GLY A 194 0.25 12.76 24.08
C GLY A 194 -1.11 12.07 24.04
N LEU A 195 -1.29 11.15 23.12
CA LEU A 195 -2.44 10.26 23.10
C LEU A 195 -2.17 9.10 24.05
N ASP A 196 -2.83 9.08 25.20
CA ASP A 196 -2.79 7.95 26.13
C ASP A 196 -3.64 6.78 25.59
N GLU A 197 -3.54 5.61 26.24
CA GLU A 197 -4.28 4.41 25.82
C GLU A 197 -5.81 4.63 25.77
N GLY A 198 -6.36 5.55 26.57
CA GLY A 198 -7.75 5.96 26.55
C GLY A 198 -8.11 6.78 25.29
N HIS A 199 -7.22 7.66 24.87
CA HIS A 199 -7.35 8.40 23.61
C HIS A 199 -7.16 7.51 22.39
N LEU A 200 -6.29 6.49 22.45
CA LEU A 200 -6.14 5.51 21.39
C LEU A 200 -7.42 4.68 21.17
N ALA A 201 -8.12 4.35 22.27
CA ALA A 201 -9.43 3.70 22.19
C ALA A 201 -10.51 4.66 21.64
N GLU A 202 -10.38 5.96 21.87
CA GLU A 202 -11.27 6.99 21.36
C GLU A 202 -10.98 7.31 19.89
N VAL A 203 -9.71 7.29 19.47
CA VAL A 203 -9.30 7.42 18.07
C VAL A 203 -9.62 6.15 17.28
N ALA A 204 -9.50 4.96 17.87
CA ALA A 204 -10.00 3.72 17.27
C ALA A 204 -11.55 3.69 17.22
N ASN A 205 -12.21 4.50 18.05
CA ASN A 205 -13.64 4.79 18.02
C ASN A 205 -14.00 6.04 17.19
N VAL A 206 -12.99 6.64 16.54
CA VAL A 206 -13.22 7.64 15.51
C VAL A 206 -13.82 6.84 14.34
N ASP A 207 -14.88 6.80 14.30
CA ASP A 207 -15.89 7.70 14.00
C ASP A 207 -17.06 6.94 13.36
N TYR A 208 -17.99 6.54 14.19
CA TYR A 208 -19.27 6.04 13.69
C TYR A 208 -19.87 7.03 12.68
N ASP A 209 -19.56 8.33 12.78
CA ASP A 209 -20.01 9.36 11.85
C ASP A 209 -19.23 9.31 10.52
N THR A 210 -17.92 9.10 10.51
CA THR A 210 -17.15 8.84 9.29
C THR A 210 -17.57 7.51 8.67
N PHE A 211 -17.80 6.48 9.48
CA PHE A 211 -18.31 5.20 9.01
C PHE A 211 -19.72 5.30 8.40
N THR A 212 -20.58 6.15 8.94
CA THR A 212 -21.93 6.40 8.40
C THR A 212 -21.85 7.19 7.07
N GLN A 213 -20.90 8.11 6.93
CA GLN A 213 -20.64 8.82 5.68
C GLN A 213 -20.15 7.86 4.58
N PHE A 214 -19.35 6.85 4.94
CA PHE A 214 -18.96 5.78 4.02
C PHE A 214 -20.16 4.96 3.54
N GLN A 215 -21.15 4.67 4.42
CA GLN A 215 -22.37 3.95 4.03
C GLN A 215 -23.15 4.73 2.98
N ASP A 216 -23.29 6.03 3.13
CA ASP A 216 -24.02 6.88 2.19
C ASP A 216 -23.28 6.98 0.84
N TYR A 217 -21.94 6.98 0.86
CA TYR A 217 -21.13 7.02 -0.36
C TYR A 217 -21.16 5.70 -1.12
N SER A 218 -21.06 4.55 -0.44
CA SER A 218 -21.09 3.22 -1.07
C SER A 218 -22.44 2.89 -1.72
N HIS A 219 -23.53 3.48 -1.24
CA HIS A 219 -24.86 3.36 -1.87
C HIS A 219 -25.01 4.24 -3.13
N GLN A 220 -24.05 5.16 -3.40
CA GLN A 220 -24.05 5.99 -4.59
C GLN A 220 -23.17 5.40 -5.72
N ILE A 221 -22.35 4.40 -5.40
CA ILE A 221 -21.55 3.68 -6.40
C ILE A 221 -22.37 2.46 -6.85
N ASP A 222 -23.00 2.57 -8.02
CA ASP A 222 -23.60 1.39 -8.71
C ASP A 222 -22.47 0.46 -9.13
N TYR A 223 -22.28 -0.64 -8.41
CA TYR A 223 -21.42 -1.72 -8.88
C TYR A 223 -22.07 -2.39 -10.09
N PRO A 224 -21.42 -2.51 -11.23
CA PRO A 224 -21.93 -3.33 -12.31
C PRO A 224 -21.98 -4.78 -11.82
N THR A 225 -23.18 -5.36 -11.86
CA THR A 225 -23.47 -6.78 -11.54
C THR A 225 -23.01 -7.70 -12.65
#